data_a2810a0d354ae0e5dffdf7cd1d3210f9
#
_entry.id   a2810a0d354ae0e5dffdf7cd1d3210f9
#
_cell.length_a   1.000
_cell.length_b   1.000
_cell.length_c   1.000
_cell.angle_alpha   90.00
_cell.angle_beta   90.00
_cell.angle_gamma   90.00
#
_symmetry.space_group_name_H-M   'P 1'
#
loop_
_entity.id
_entity.type
_entity.pdbx_description
1 polymer ?
#
loop_
_entity_poly.entity_id
_entity_poly.type
_entity_poly.pdbx_seq_one_letter_code
_entity_poly.pdbx_strand_id
1 'polypeptide(L)'
;MKNMSAGVDKVIVNQIKLEARRDKLSCSNNWQWWDWVAPDTDSMNDALEELTEAFPDMRYWLYKIPEVESNYLSVRFVNGKEPVIFGSLLYAIKNERDDKRKDNQMFFYVDRNNLVTLNMDDNTRGIMKTDERAHMLQQCSEARDGMFVLFRAILHYYHVGMDHFEMNLRDLERKMESRNARTLMDQILAARFELLYWSNLFIPYSELMAASHEAYLDEINENRYFKQLQHRVERMERLFSHYEKEIDTLISIDNAISGVRGNEIMKTLTIVTAVFIPATAAGAIWGMNFENLPFIDKSWGVVLVLVVIILSMISMYVWLMMKGWTGDLLKVKSSQPSAEEIEKKGATEKRKG
;
A
#
# COMPACT_ATOMS: atom_id res chain seq x y z
N MET A 1 -23.37 -34.68 36.29
CA MET A 1 -24.73 -34.18 36.05
C MET A 1 -24.80 -32.74 36.55
N LYS A 2 -24.71 -31.76 35.68
CA LYS A 2 -25.38 -30.46 35.71
C LYS A 2 -24.89 -29.66 34.52
N ASN A 3 -25.82 -29.31 33.69
CA ASN A 3 -25.70 -28.52 32.49
C ASN A 3 -25.02 -27.17 32.77
N MET A 4 -24.06 -26.80 31.94
CA MET A 4 -23.72 -25.42 31.67
C MET A 4 -23.84 -25.20 30.16
N SER A 5 -24.99 -24.74 29.74
CA SER A 5 -25.22 -24.14 28.45
C SER A 5 -24.63 -22.74 28.51
N ALA A 6 -23.47 -22.55 27.90
CA ALA A 6 -22.94 -21.22 27.65
C ALA A 6 -23.75 -20.60 26.52
N GLY A 7 -24.40 -19.49 26.83
CA GLY A 7 -25.10 -18.65 25.87
C GLY A 7 -24.13 -18.09 24.83
N VAL A 8 -24.38 -18.41 23.58
CA VAL A 8 -23.81 -17.73 22.45
C VAL A 8 -24.53 -16.38 22.36
N ASP A 9 -23.89 -15.34 22.83
CA ASP A 9 -24.32 -13.97 22.60
C ASP A 9 -24.39 -13.74 21.09
N LYS A 10 -25.60 -13.66 20.59
CA LYS A 10 -25.92 -13.16 19.25
C LYS A 10 -25.46 -11.71 19.22
N VAL A 11 -24.30 -11.45 18.66
CA VAL A 11 -23.92 -10.13 18.19
C VAL A 11 -24.93 -9.76 17.11
N ILE A 12 -25.91 -8.95 17.48
CA ILE A 12 -26.82 -8.29 16.54
C ILE A 12 -25.94 -7.26 15.79
N VAL A 13 -25.39 -7.69 14.68
CA VAL A 13 -24.87 -6.79 13.66
C VAL A 13 -26.11 -6.04 13.16
N ASN A 14 -26.26 -4.79 13.54
CA ASN A 14 -27.17 -3.84 12.90
C ASN A 14 -26.71 -3.71 11.45
N GLN A 15 -27.14 -4.61 10.58
CA GLN A 15 -27.17 -4.38 9.15
C GLN A 15 -28.16 -3.22 8.97
N ILE A 16 -27.64 -2.03 8.68
CA ILE A 16 -28.44 -0.95 8.12
C ILE A 16 -29.00 -1.54 6.82
N LYS A 17 -30.27 -1.92 6.85
CA LYS A 17 -30.98 -2.43 5.68
C LYS A 17 -31.04 -1.24 4.72
N LEU A 18 -30.21 -1.23 3.68
CA LEU A 18 -30.32 -0.27 2.60
C LEU A 18 -31.72 -0.47 2.00
N GLU A 19 -32.54 0.56 2.02
CA GLU A 19 -33.84 0.53 1.35
C GLU A 19 -33.61 0.74 -0.15
N ALA A 20 -34.36 0.00 -0.97
CA ALA A 20 -34.37 0.21 -2.41
C ALA A 20 -34.81 1.67 -2.70
N ARG A 21 -34.00 2.36 -3.51
CA ARG A 21 -34.19 3.79 -3.78
C ARG A 21 -34.09 4.07 -5.27
N ARG A 22 -34.94 4.97 -5.75
CA ARG A 22 -35.00 5.38 -7.15
C ARG A 22 -35.10 6.89 -7.24
N ASP A 23 -33.96 7.56 -7.22
CA ASP A 23 -33.89 9.00 -7.34
C ASP A 23 -33.68 9.40 -8.81
N LYS A 24 -34.34 10.44 -9.24
CA LYS A 24 -34.14 11.05 -10.56
C LYS A 24 -33.94 12.55 -10.38
N LEU A 25 -32.81 13.04 -10.85
CA LEU A 25 -32.48 14.45 -10.85
C LEU A 25 -32.50 14.99 -12.29
N SER A 26 -33.33 16.00 -12.55
CA SER A 26 -33.31 16.73 -13.82
C SER A 26 -32.37 17.92 -13.69
N CYS A 27 -31.41 18.01 -14.61
CA CYS A 27 -30.42 19.10 -14.63
C CYS A 27 -30.82 20.18 -15.68
N SER A 28 -30.27 21.39 -15.55
CA SER A 28 -30.71 22.59 -16.24
C SER A 28 -30.64 22.51 -17.78
N ASN A 29 -29.78 21.64 -18.33
CA ASN A 29 -29.53 21.52 -19.79
C ASN A 29 -30.11 20.25 -20.41
N ASN A 30 -31.31 19.83 -19.98
CA ASN A 30 -32.03 18.66 -20.49
C ASN A 30 -31.37 17.31 -20.35
N TRP A 31 -30.34 17.16 -19.51
CA TRP A 31 -29.84 15.88 -19.17
C TRP A 31 -30.35 15.42 -17.78
N GLN A 32 -30.34 14.13 -17.51
CA GLN A 32 -30.92 13.52 -16.33
C GLN A 32 -29.93 12.61 -15.65
N TRP A 33 -29.92 12.64 -14.31
CA TRP A 33 -29.20 11.68 -13.51
C TRP A 33 -30.16 10.75 -12.78
N TRP A 34 -30.03 9.45 -13.03
CA TRP A 34 -30.81 8.38 -12.42
C TRP A 34 -29.90 7.68 -11.41
N ASP A 35 -30.19 7.81 -10.12
CA ASP A 35 -29.41 7.23 -9.02
C ASP A 35 -30.26 6.22 -8.28
N TRP A 36 -29.96 4.94 -8.53
CA TRP A 36 -30.71 3.84 -8.00
C TRP A 36 -29.90 3.00 -7.05
N VAL A 37 -30.58 2.41 -6.01
CA VAL A 37 -30.02 1.50 -5.02
C VAL A 37 -30.84 0.23 -5.01
N ALA A 38 -30.20 -0.91 -5.26
CA ALA A 38 -30.78 -2.23 -5.24
C ALA A 38 -29.94 -3.11 -4.30
N PRO A 39 -30.30 -3.20 -3.01
CA PRO A 39 -29.45 -3.82 -1.99
C PRO A 39 -29.49 -5.35 -1.99
N ASP A 40 -30.48 -5.97 -2.59
CA ASP A 40 -30.69 -7.41 -2.66
C ASP A 40 -30.97 -7.87 -4.09
N THR A 41 -30.98 -9.18 -4.31
CA THR A 41 -31.16 -9.77 -5.65
C THR A 41 -32.52 -9.45 -6.27
N ASP A 42 -33.57 -9.43 -5.46
CA ASP A 42 -34.93 -9.18 -5.95
C ASP A 42 -35.05 -7.73 -6.41
N SER A 43 -34.64 -6.76 -5.58
CA SER A 43 -34.62 -5.35 -5.95
C SER A 43 -33.66 -5.05 -7.11
N MET A 44 -32.58 -5.83 -7.27
CA MET A 44 -31.69 -5.74 -8.41
C MET A 44 -32.39 -6.17 -9.70
N ASN A 45 -33.07 -7.31 -9.69
CA ASN A 45 -33.80 -7.80 -10.87
C ASN A 45 -34.89 -6.82 -11.30
N ASP A 46 -35.67 -6.30 -10.35
CA ASP A 46 -36.69 -5.28 -10.62
C ASP A 46 -36.07 -4.00 -11.21
N ALA A 47 -34.94 -3.54 -10.68
CA ALA A 47 -34.22 -2.39 -11.18
C ALA A 47 -33.70 -2.59 -12.62
N LEU A 48 -33.13 -3.77 -12.90
CA LEU A 48 -32.62 -4.10 -14.23
C LEU A 48 -33.75 -4.20 -15.28
N GLU A 49 -34.91 -4.75 -14.90
CA GLU A 49 -36.08 -4.84 -15.78
C GLU A 49 -36.59 -3.43 -16.14
N GLU A 50 -36.80 -2.56 -15.14
CA GLU A 50 -37.29 -1.19 -15.35
C GLU A 50 -36.27 -0.34 -16.13
N LEU A 51 -34.96 -0.49 -15.86
CA LEU A 51 -33.92 0.18 -16.66
C LEU A 51 -33.88 -0.33 -18.10
N THR A 52 -34.14 -1.61 -18.32
CA THR A 52 -34.23 -2.17 -19.70
C THR A 52 -35.39 -1.59 -20.50
N GLU A 53 -36.54 -1.32 -19.86
CA GLU A 53 -37.67 -0.66 -20.48
C GLU A 53 -37.38 0.82 -20.74
N ALA A 54 -36.76 1.52 -19.76
CA ALA A 54 -36.47 2.95 -19.91
C ALA A 54 -35.32 3.24 -20.90
N PHE A 55 -34.35 2.34 -21.00
CA PHE A 55 -33.14 2.48 -21.81
C PHE A 55 -32.84 1.22 -22.64
N PRO A 56 -33.54 1.02 -23.78
CA PRO A 56 -33.36 -0.17 -24.64
C PRO A 56 -31.90 -0.37 -25.11
N ASP A 57 -31.15 0.72 -25.34
CA ASP A 57 -29.74 0.70 -25.76
C ASP A 57 -28.80 0.23 -24.68
N MET A 58 -29.21 0.32 -23.41
CA MET A 58 -28.48 -0.15 -22.25
C MET A 58 -28.64 -1.65 -22.00
N ARG A 59 -29.58 -2.31 -22.67
CA ARG A 59 -29.96 -3.72 -22.45
C ARG A 59 -28.79 -4.70 -22.40
N TYR A 60 -27.82 -4.53 -23.29
CA TYR A 60 -26.64 -5.39 -23.33
C TYR A 60 -25.81 -5.29 -22.05
N TRP A 61 -25.67 -4.08 -21.49
CA TRP A 61 -24.95 -3.84 -20.25
C TRP A 61 -25.71 -4.42 -19.05
N LEU A 62 -27.02 -4.17 -18.96
CA LEU A 62 -27.85 -4.61 -17.87
C LEU A 62 -27.82 -6.15 -17.71
N TYR A 63 -27.79 -6.89 -18.80
CA TYR A 63 -27.64 -8.35 -18.75
C TYR A 63 -26.29 -8.83 -18.20
N LYS A 64 -25.24 -8.02 -18.29
CA LYS A 64 -23.91 -8.37 -17.78
C LYS A 64 -23.72 -8.05 -16.30
N ILE A 65 -24.47 -7.09 -15.76
CA ILE A 65 -24.30 -6.61 -14.38
C ILE A 65 -24.24 -7.75 -13.34
N PRO A 66 -25.12 -8.77 -13.38
CA PRO A 66 -25.06 -9.86 -12.41
C PRO A 66 -23.81 -10.75 -12.45
N GLU A 67 -23.07 -10.71 -13.58
CA GLU A 67 -21.86 -11.51 -13.79
C GLU A 67 -20.57 -10.71 -13.51
N VAL A 68 -20.68 -9.39 -13.27
CA VAL A 68 -19.52 -8.51 -13.09
C VAL A 68 -19.15 -8.40 -11.62
N GLU A 69 -18.07 -9.05 -11.24
CA GLU A 69 -17.53 -9.02 -9.87
C GLU A 69 -16.35 -8.04 -9.71
N SER A 70 -15.86 -7.45 -10.81
CA SER A 70 -14.68 -6.59 -10.82
C SER A 70 -14.93 -5.30 -11.58
N ASN A 71 -13.91 -4.44 -11.66
CA ASN A 71 -13.93 -3.29 -12.52
C ASN A 71 -14.15 -3.69 -13.98
N TYR A 72 -15.06 -3.02 -14.64
CA TYR A 72 -15.36 -3.20 -16.05
C TYR A 72 -15.66 -1.86 -16.69
N LEU A 73 -15.10 -1.59 -17.86
CA LEU A 73 -15.37 -0.37 -18.62
C LEU A 73 -15.48 -0.71 -20.11
N SER A 74 -16.43 -0.10 -20.79
CA SER A 74 -16.62 -0.29 -22.21
C SER A 74 -17.18 0.96 -22.87
N VAL A 75 -16.74 1.20 -24.09
CA VAL A 75 -17.29 2.22 -24.99
C VAL A 75 -18.06 1.52 -26.10
N ARG A 76 -19.22 2.05 -26.46
CA ARG A 76 -20.00 1.61 -27.62
C ARG A 76 -20.54 2.81 -28.38
N PHE A 77 -20.80 2.63 -29.67
CA PHE A 77 -21.40 3.62 -30.50
C PHE A 77 -22.80 3.15 -30.89
N VAL A 78 -23.82 3.82 -30.34
CA VAL A 78 -25.24 3.57 -30.69
C VAL A 78 -25.50 4.14 -32.06
N ASN A 79 -26.13 3.35 -32.94
CA ASN A 79 -26.37 3.71 -34.34
C ASN A 79 -25.11 4.19 -35.09
N GLY A 80 -23.94 3.79 -34.63
CA GLY A 80 -22.64 4.11 -35.24
C GLY A 80 -22.21 5.58 -35.10
N LYS A 81 -22.88 6.38 -34.27
CA LYS A 81 -22.57 7.82 -34.13
C LYS A 81 -22.49 8.32 -32.69
N GLU A 82 -23.40 7.90 -31.82
CA GLU A 82 -23.44 8.41 -30.45
C GLU A 82 -22.68 7.48 -29.50
N PRO A 83 -21.60 7.97 -28.87
CA PRO A 83 -20.85 7.18 -27.92
C PRO A 83 -21.63 7.01 -26.62
N VAL A 84 -21.54 5.81 -26.05
CA VAL A 84 -21.98 5.50 -24.69
C VAL A 84 -20.83 4.87 -23.94
N ILE A 85 -20.65 5.30 -22.69
CA ILE A 85 -19.66 4.72 -21.76
C ILE A 85 -20.43 4.04 -20.63
N PHE A 86 -20.10 2.81 -20.34
CA PHE A 86 -20.71 2.07 -19.24
C PHE A 86 -19.70 1.15 -18.58
N GLY A 87 -19.96 0.84 -17.33
CA GLY A 87 -19.05 -0.03 -16.59
C GLY A 87 -19.40 -0.20 -15.13
N SER A 88 -18.51 -0.84 -14.42
CA SER A 88 -18.52 -0.95 -12.96
C SER A 88 -17.25 -0.36 -12.37
N LEU A 89 -17.39 0.35 -11.26
CA LEU A 89 -16.30 0.88 -10.48
C LEU A 89 -16.32 0.26 -9.09
N LEU A 90 -15.24 -0.44 -8.76
CA LEU A 90 -14.97 -0.91 -7.42
C LEU A 90 -14.08 0.12 -6.70
N TYR A 91 -14.49 0.58 -5.53
CA TYR A 91 -13.73 1.53 -4.73
C TYR A 91 -13.92 1.27 -3.24
N ALA A 92 -12.89 1.60 -2.46
CA ALA A 92 -12.91 1.38 -1.02
C ALA A 92 -13.56 2.56 -0.30
N ILE A 93 -14.49 2.26 0.60
CA ILE A 93 -15.08 3.22 1.53
C ILE A 93 -14.48 2.94 2.91
N LYS A 94 -13.83 3.94 3.51
CA LYS A 94 -13.47 3.87 4.92
C LYS A 94 -14.65 4.32 5.76
N ASN A 95 -15.17 3.41 6.57
CA ASN A 95 -16.21 3.78 7.53
C ASN A 95 -15.54 4.45 8.74
N GLU A 96 -15.89 5.71 9.04
CA GLU A 96 -15.32 6.47 10.16
C GLU A 96 -15.54 5.81 11.54
N ARG A 97 -16.52 4.90 11.65
CA ARG A 97 -16.89 4.21 12.90
C ARG A 97 -16.28 2.82 13.06
N ASP A 98 -15.86 2.21 11.96
CA ASP A 98 -15.28 0.88 11.95
C ASP A 98 -14.03 0.95 11.08
N ASP A 99 -12.85 0.74 11.66
CA ASP A 99 -11.56 0.83 10.94
C ASP A 99 -11.42 -0.20 9.80
N LYS A 100 -12.52 -0.92 9.51
CA LYS A 100 -12.62 -1.87 8.42
C LYS A 100 -12.96 -1.16 7.12
N ARG A 101 -12.13 -1.39 6.10
CA ARG A 101 -12.42 -1.02 4.72
C ARG A 101 -13.57 -1.88 4.21
N LYS A 102 -14.49 -1.25 3.51
CA LYS A 102 -15.55 -1.95 2.78
C LYS A 102 -15.43 -1.54 1.32
N ASP A 103 -15.30 -2.53 0.45
CA ASP A 103 -15.35 -2.29 -0.98
C ASP A 103 -16.79 -2.06 -1.40
N ASN A 104 -17.00 -1.04 -2.22
CA ASN A 104 -18.28 -0.74 -2.83
C ASN A 104 -18.16 -0.87 -4.34
N GLN A 105 -19.14 -1.52 -4.96
CA GLN A 105 -19.22 -1.64 -6.41
C GLN A 105 -20.41 -0.83 -6.91
N MET A 106 -20.11 0.16 -7.72
CA MET A 106 -21.10 0.99 -8.41
C MET A 106 -21.10 0.64 -9.89
N PHE A 107 -22.29 0.43 -10.45
CA PHE A 107 -22.46 0.31 -11.89
C PHE A 107 -22.90 1.65 -12.47
N PHE A 108 -22.45 1.98 -13.68
CA PHE A 108 -22.81 3.22 -14.33
C PHE A 108 -22.99 3.05 -15.84
N TYR A 109 -23.77 3.94 -16.39
CA TYR A 109 -23.99 4.11 -17.81
C TYR A 109 -24.13 5.59 -18.11
N VAL A 110 -23.54 6.04 -19.19
CA VAL A 110 -23.67 7.43 -19.64
C VAL A 110 -23.84 7.48 -21.14
N ASP A 111 -24.88 8.15 -21.56
CA ASP A 111 -25.09 8.63 -22.93
C ASP A 111 -25.07 10.17 -22.93
N ARG A 112 -25.49 10.79 -24.02
CA ARG A 112 -25.52 12.25 -24.15
C ARG A 112 -26.40 12.91 -23.09
N ASN A 113 -27.57 12.32 -22.81
CA ASN A 113 -28.63 12.94 -22.02
C ASN A 113 -28.84 12.28 -20.66
N ASN A 114 -28.32 11.10 -20.46
CA ASN A 114 -28.59 10.33 -19.26
C ASN A 114 -27.29 9.84 -18.61
N LEU A 115 -27.16 10.05 -17.31
CA LEU A 115 -26.24 9.40 -16.42
C LEU A 115 -27.07 8.45 -15.54
N VAL A 116 -26.76 7.17 -15.54
CA VAL A 116 -27.39 6.17 -14.67
C VAL A 116 -26.33 5.64 -13.73
N THR A 117 -26.61 5.65 -12.44
CA THR A 117 -25.79 5.03 -11.40
C THR A 117 -26.61 4.03 -10.61
N LEU A 118 -26.04 2.84 -10.37
CA LEU A 118 -26.66 1.79 -9.59
C LEU A 118 -25.69 1.36 -8.46
N ASN A 119 -26.21 1.34 -7.24
CA ASN A 119 -25.48 0.99 -6.01
C ASN A 119 -24.30 1.93 -5.67
N MET A 120 -24.45 3.22 -5.97
CA MET A 120 -23.54 4.22 -5.39
C MET A 120 -23.71 4.29 -3.88
N ASP A 121 -22.62 4.47 -3.15
CA ASP A 121 -22.65 4.59 -1.69
C ASP A 121 -23.27 5.91 -1.20
N ASP A 122 -23.78 5.88 0.04
CA ASP A 122 -24.49 7.04 0.62
C ASP A 122 -23.56 8.23 0.89
N ASN A 123 -22.28 8.01 1.18
CA ASN A 123 -21.33 9.10 1.41
C ASN A 123 -21.06 9.85 0.10
N THR A 124 -20.78 9.13 -0.99
CA THR A 124 -20.65 9.75 -2.33
C THR A 124 -21.91 10.50 -2.71
N ARG A 125 -23.07 9.90 -2.46
CA ARG A 125 -24.37 10.55 -2.69
C ARG A 125 -24.52 11.82 -1.86
N GLY A 126 -24.11 11.78 -0.61
CA GLY A 126 -24.08 12.95 0.28
C GLY A 126 -23.16 14.06 -0.25
N ILE A 127 -21.95 13.70 -0.71
CA ILE A 127 -20.99 14.63 -1.34
C ILE A 127 -21.58 15.27 -2.58
N MET A 128 -22.26 14.49 -3.43
CA MET A 128 -22.88 15.01 -4.67
C MET A 128 -24.06 15.95 -4.40
N LYS A 129 -24.70 15.85 -3.25
CA LYS A 129 -25.81 16.71 -2.83
C LYS A 129 -25.35 17.98 -2.10
N THR A 130 -24.04 18.18 -1.83
CA THR A 130 -23.54 19.44 -1.27
C THR A 130 -23.79 20.60 -2.23
N ASP A 131 -23.99 21.81 -1.69
CA ASP A 131 -24.31 22.99 -2.49
C ASP A 131 -23.30 23.23 -3.62
N GLU A 132 -22.00 23.05 -3.36
CA GLU A 132 -20.96 23.21 -4.37
C GLU A 132 -21.13 22.21 -5.53
N ARG A 133 -21.34 20.92 -5.22
CA ARG A 133 -21.46 19.87 -6.23
C ARG A 133 -22.79 19.93 -6.98
N ALA A 134 -23.87 20.20 -6.27
CA ALA A 134 -25.18 20.40 -6.87
C ALA A 134 -25.16 21.57 -7.87
N HIS A 135 -24.49 22.66 -7.50
CA HIS A 135 -24.30 23.80 -8.40
C HIS A 135 -23.46 23.43 -9.63
N MET A 136 -22.40 22.64 -9.45
CA MET A 136 -21.58 22.13 -10.59
C MET A 136 -22.42 21.26 -11.53
N LEU A 137 -23.26 20.36 -11.02
CA LEU A 137 -24.14 19.51 -11.83
C LEU A 137 -25.14 20.34 -12.63
N GLN A 138 -25.66 21.42 -12.06
CA GLN A 138 -26.55 22.36 -12.75
C GLN A 138 -25.87 23.12 -13.91
N GLN A 139 -24.55 23.28 -13.85
CA GLN A 139 -23.75 23.92 -14.91
C GLN A 139 -23.28 22.94 -15.99
N CYS A 140 -23.40 21.62 -15.77
CA CYS A 140 -23.05 20.64 -16.78
C CYS A 140 -23.92 20.72 -18.01
N SER A 141 -23.30 20.66 -19.18
CA SER A 141 -24.00 20.74 -20.44
C SER A 141 -24.61 19.41 -20.87
N GLU A 142 -23.97 18.31 -20.57
CA GLU A 142 -24.34 16.95 -20.94
C GLU A 142 -24.13 15.99 -19.79
N ALA A 143 -24.68 14.79 -19.87
CA ALA A 143 -24.55 13.75 -18.82
C ALA A 143 -23.09 13.30 -18.61
N ARG A 144 -22.26 13.32 -19.67
CA ARG A 144 -20.82 13.04 -19.54
C ARG A 144 -20.10 13.98 -18.57
N ASP A 145 -20.48 15.24 -18.54
CA ASP A 145 -19.92 16.23 -17.60
C ASP A 145 -20.27 15.84 -16.17
N GLY A 146 -21.52 15.43 -15.93
CA GLY A 146 -21.99 14.91 -14.66
C GLY A 146 -21.22 13.67 -14.22
N MET A 147 -20.91 12.76 -15.14
CA MET A 147 -20.05 11.60 -14.88
C MET A 147 -18.65 12.04 -14.39
N PHE A 148 -18.00 12.99 -15.04
CA PHE A 148 -16.68 13.48 -14.61
C PHE A 148 -16.72 14.14 -13.22
N VAL A 149 -17.80 14.87 -12.92
CA VAL A 149 -18.02 15.45 -11.59
C VAL A 149 -18.18 14.35 -10.53
N LEU A 150 -18.93 13.29 -10.84
CA LEU A 150 -19.12 12.14 -9.96
C LEU A 150 -17.81 11.38 -9.68
N PHE A 151 -17.09 11.02 -10.73
CA PHE A 151 -15.80 10.30 -10.57
C PHE A 151 -14.78 11.14 -9.80
N ARG A 152 -14.79 12.47 -10.01
CA ARG A 152 -13.98 13.39 -9.20
C ARG A 152 -14.40 13.42 -7.72
N ALA A 153 -15.66 13.18 -7.40
CA ALA A 153 -16.10 13.06 -6.00
C ALA A 153 -15.61 11.76 -5.37
N ILE A 154 -15.68 10.63 -6.09
CA ILE A 154 -15.19 9.33 -5.61
C ILE A 154 -13.66 9.35 -5.39
N LEU A 155 -12.90 10.10 -6.17
CA LEU A 155 -11.46 10.29 -5.97
C LEU A 155 -11.09 10.82 -4.57
N HIS A 156 -12.04 11.40 -3.83
CA HIS A 156 -11.81 11.83 -2.46
C HIS A 156 -11.39 10.65 -1.55
N TYR A 157 -11.97 9.47 -1.74
CA TYR A 157 -11.61 8.28 -0.95
C TYR A 157 -10.16 7.86 -1.15
N TYR A 158 -9.64 7.98 -2.35
CA TYR A 158 -8.24 7.69 -2.66
C TYR A 158 -7.30 8.69 -1.98
N HIS A 159 -7.67 9.98 -1.94
CA HIS A 159 -6.88 10.98 -1.23
C HIS A 159 -6.83 10.67 0.26
N VAL A 160 -7.98 10.40 0.89
CA VAL A 160 -8.03 10.04 2.31
C VAL A 160 -7.26 8.76 2.60
N GLY A 161 -7.35 7.76 1.71
CA GLY A 161 -6.57 6.52 1.83
C GLY A 161 -5.07 6.77 1.76
N MET A 162 -4.63 7.63 0.83
CA MET A 162 -3.22 7.97 0.67
C MET A 162 -2.68 8.84 1.81
N ASP A 163 -3.48 9.73 2.39
CA ASP A 163 -3.07 10.51 3.57
C ASP A 163 -2.76 9.58 4.76
N HIS A 164 -3.60 8.56 4.99
CA HIS A 164 -3.33 7.54 6.00
C HIS A 164 -2.10 6.69 5.69
N PHE A 165 -1.96 6.30 4.42
CA PHE A 165 -0.80 5.54 3.95
C PHE A 165 0.50 6.31 4.19
N GLU A 166 0.54 7.60 3.85
CA GLU A 166 1.69 8.47 4.07
C GLU A 166 2.08 8.56 5.54
N MET A 167 1.09 8.69 6.44
CA MET A 167 1.36 8.70 7.88
C MET A 167 2.01 7.39 8.34
N ASN A 168 1.53 6.25 7.87
CA ASN A 168 2.10 4.94 8.18
C ASN A 168 3.53 4.81 7.64
N LEU A 169 3.77 5.27 6.42
CA LEU A 169 5.09 5.20 5.78
C LEU A 169 6.12 6.05 6.52
N ARG A 170 5.78 7.27 6.91
CA ARG A 170 6.63 8.13 7.74
C ARG A 170 6.95 7.53 9.13
N ASP A 171 6.02 6.78 9.72
CA ASP A 171 6.29 6.07 10.97
C ASP A 171 7.28 4.92 10.77
N LEU A 172 7.19 4.20 9.64
CA LEU A 172 8.17 3.18 9.25
C LEU A 172 9.57 3.77 9.05
N GLU A 173 9.70 4.92 8.39
CA GLU A 173 10.96 5.63 8.21
C GLU A 173 11.60 5.97 9.57
N ARG A 174 10.84 6.56 10.49
CA ARG A 174 11.33 6.89 11.84
C ARG A 174 11.79 5.65 12.61
N LYS A 175 11.05 4.54 12.50
CA LYS A 175 11.43 3.27 13.12
C LYS A 175 12.72 2.73 12.52
N MET A 176 12.94 2.90 11.22
CA MET A 176 14.19 2.50 10.55
C MET A 176 15.38 3.33 11.01
N GLU A 177 15.24 4.64 11.14
CA GLU A 177 16.27 5.52 11.68
C GLU A 177 16.67 5.13 13.10
N SER A 178 15.71 4.75 13.96
CA SER A 178 15.93 4.37 15.35
C SER A 178 16.56 2.98 15.53
N ARG A 179 16.82 2.24 14.43
CA ARG A 179 17.38 0.87 14.42
C ARG A 179 16.61 -0.17 15.26
N ASN A 180 15.36 0.06 15.56
CA ASN A 180 14.54 -0.78 16.45
C ASN A 180 13.78 -1.87 15.69
N ALA A 181 14.48 -2.72 14.88
CA ALA A 181 13.87 -3.30 13.71
C ALA A 181 14.04 -4.81 13.52
N ARG A 182 13.54 -5.65 14.44
CA ARG A 182 13.39 -7.08 14.12
C ARG A 182 12.17 -7.42 13.26
N THR A 183 11.17 -6.54 13.22
CA THR A 183 9.90 -6.74 12.50
C THR A 183 9.66 -5.70 11.40
N LEU A 184 10.68 -4.94 11.02
CA LEU A 184 10.50 -3.80 10.11
C LEU A 184 10.22 -4.25 8.68
N MET A 185 10.90 -5.29 8.20
CA MET A 185 10.67 -5.83 6.85
C MET A 185 9.21 -6.25 6.65
N ASP A 186 8.61 -6.93 7.63
CA ASP A 186 7.20 -7.35 7.55
C ASP A 186 6.27 -6.14 7.44
N GLN A 187 6.57 -5.05 8.16
CA GLN A 187 5.79 -3.81 8.09
C GLN A 187 5.97 -3.08 6.75
N ILE A 188 7.19 -3.08 6.19
CA ILE A 188 7.47 -2.51 4.86
C ILE A 188 6.72 -3.31 3.78
N LEU A 189 6.73 -4.64 3.86
CA LEU A 189 5.98 -5.49 2.95
C LEU A 189 4.47 -5.27 3.08
N ALA A 190 3.95 -5.11 4.29
CA ALA A 190 2.55 -4.78 4.51
C ALA A 190 2.18 -3.43 3.87
N ALA A 191 3.02 -2.41 4.02
CA ALA A 191 2.85 -1.12 3.34
C ALA A 191 2.89 -1.27 1.81
N ARG A 192 3.79 -2.12 1.27
CA ARG A 192 3.83 -2.41 -0.17
C ARG A 192 2.53 -3.04 -0.68
N PHE A 193 1.99 -4.01 0.04
CA PHE A 193 0.70 -4.63 -0.31
C PHE A 193 -0.47 -3.65 -0.19
N GLU A 194 -0.43 -2.75 0.79
CA GLU A 194 -1.43 -1.70 0.93
C GLU A 194 -1.39 -0.73 -0.25
N LEU A 195 -0.19 -0.29 -0.66
CA LEU A 195 -0.03 0.57 -1.85
C LEU A 195 -0.51 -0.13 -3.13
N LEU A 196 -0.16 -1.41 -3.29
CA LEU A 196 -0.60 -2.21 -4.43
C LEU A 196 -2.13 -2.34 -4.48
N TYR A 197 -2.79 -2.54 -3.33
CA TYR A 197 -4.24 -2.55 -3.24
C TYR A 197 -4.86 -1.23 -3.74
N TRP A 198 -4.38 -0.08 -3.25
CA TRP A 198 -4.86 1.23 -3.69
C TRP A 198 -4.58 1.50 -5.17
N SER A 199 -3.40 1.15 -5.66
CA SER A 199 -3.03 1.29 -7.06
C SER A 199 -3.93 0.45 -7.97
N ASN A 200 -4.23 -0.79 -7.59
CA ASN A 200 -5.13 -1.65 -8.36
C ASN A 200 -6.57 -1.11 -8.39
N LEU A 201 -7.08 -0.58 -7.28
CA LEU A 201 -8.39 0.07 -7.25
C LEU A 201 -8.44 1.34 -8.11
N PHE A 202 -7.29 1.96 -8.36
CA PHE A 202 -7.19 3.19 -9.13
C PHE A 202 -7.13 2.97 -10.65
N ILE A 203 -6.78 1.77 -11.12
CA ILE A 203 -6.69 1.44 -12.56
C ILE A 203 -7.91 1.91 -13.37
N PRO A 204 -9.17 1.75 -12.90
CA PRO A 204 -10.35 2.19 -13.64
C PRO A 204 -10.38 3.68 -14.01
N TYR A 205 -9.64 4.52 -13.28
CA TYR A 205 -9.55 5.93 -13.61
C TYR A 205 -8.70 6.19 -14.85
N SER A 206 -7.58 5.50 -15.00
CA SER A 206 -6.75 5.55 -16.22
C SER A 206 -7.54 4.98 -17.42
N GLU A 207 -8.27 3.89 -17.21
CA GLU A 207 -9.17 3.31 -18.20
C GLU A 207 -10.30 4.28 -18.59
N LEU A 208 -10.89 5.01 -17.62
CA LEU A 208 -11.91 6.01 -17.89
C LEU A 208 -11.37 7.18 -18.74
N MET A 209 -10.12 7.60 -18.49
CA MET A 209 -9.49 8.64 -19.32
C MET A 209 -9.32 8.16 -20.76
N ALA A 210 -8.82 6.93 -20.95
CA ALA A 210 -8.66 6.32 -22.26
C ALA A 210 -10.02 6.14 -22.98
N ALA A 211 -11.03 5.60 -22.28
CA ALA A 211 -12.37 5.41 -22.80
C ALA A 211 -13.04 6.74 -23.19
N SER A 212 -12.80 7.81 -22.43
CA SER A 212 -13.32 9.14 -22.75
C SER A 212 -12.68 9.70 -24.02
N HIS A 213 -11.39 9.48 -24.23
CA HIS A 213 -10.73 9.85 -25.50
C HIS A 213 -11.23 9.00 -26.67
N GLU A 214 -11.47 7.70 -26.49
CA GLU A 214 -12.06 6.83 -27.49
C GLU A 214 -13.46 7.27 -27.89
N ALA A 215 -14.28 7.60 -26.89
CA ALA A 215 -15.69 7.99 -27.10
C ALA A 215 -15.84 9.34 -27.79
N TYR A 216 -15.07 10.35 -27.37
CA TYR A 216 -15.31 11.75 -27.75
C TYR A 216 -14.16 12.35 -28.57
N LEU A 217 -13.09 11.61 -28.83
CA LEU A 217 -11.92 12.03 -29.61
C LEU A 217 -11.37 13.40 -29.15
N ASP A 218 -11.03 14.27 -30.06
CA ASP A 218 -10.42 15.57 -29.75
C ASP A 218 -11.37 16.53 -29.02
N GLU A 219 -12.70 16.36 -29.18
CA GLU A 219 -13.69 17.20 -28.51
C GLU A 219 -13.55 17.20 -26.99
N ILE A 220 -13.15 16.04 -26.40
CA ILE A 220 -12.99 15.91 -24.96
C ILE A 220 -11.90 16.81 -24.39
N ASN A 221 -10.88 17.14 -25.20
CA ASN A 221 -9.77 17.99 -24.79
C ASN A 221 -10.18 19.43 -24.47
N GLU A 222 -11.34 19.89 -24.93
CA GLU A 222 -11.88 21.21 -24.57
C GLU A 222 -12.82 21.16 -23.37
N ASN A 223 -13.21 19.96 -22.93
CA ASN A 223 -14.12 19.79 -21.83
C ASN A 223 -13.49 20.16 -20.48
N ARG A 224 -14.04 21.16 -19.79
CA ARG A 224 -13.55 21.65 -18.50
C ARG A 224 -13.56 20.59 -17.40
N TYR A 225 -14.64 19.80 -17.32
CA TYR A 225 -14.81 18.80 -16.25
C TYR A 225 -13.89 17.61 -16.45
N PHE A 226 -13.67 17.21 -17.70
CA PHE A 226 -12.69 16.20 -18.07
C PHE A 226 -11.27 16.64 -17.69
N LYS A 227 -10.84 17.83 -18.10
CA LYS A 227 -9.52 18.39 -17.75
C LYS A 227 -9.31 18.40 -16.23
N GLN A 228 -10.32 18.80 -15.46
CA GLN A 228 -10.23 18.83 -14.00
C GLN A 228 -10.10 17.42 -13.39
N LEU A 229 -10.78 16.43 -13.95
CA LEU A 229 -10.64 15.04 -13.53
C LEU A 229 -9.26 14.50 -13.92
N GLN A 230 -8.85 14.70 -15.18
CA GLN A 230 -7.55 14.28 -15.71
C GLN A 230 -6.39 14.76 -14.84
N HIS A 231 -6.34 16.06 -14.51
CA HIS A 231 -5.30 16.58 -13.64
C HIS A 231 -5.26 15.96 -12.23
N ARG A 232 -6.42 15.55 -11.71
CA ARG A 232 -6.48 14.81 -10.44
C ARG A 232 -5.98 13.38 -10.58
N VAL A 233 -6.35 12.71 -11.67
CA VAL A 233 -5.87 11.36 -12.00
C VAL A 233 -4.35 11.37 -12.13
N GLU A 234 -3.79 12.24 -12.98
CA GLU A 234 -2.34 12.37 -13.18
C GLU A 234 -1.57 12.69 -11.88
N ARG A 235 -2.17 13.51 -11.01
CA ARG A 235 -1.57 13.80 -9.71
C ARG A 235 -1.57 12.58 -8.81
N MET A 236 -2.62 11.77 -8.81
CA MET A 236 -2.69 10.54 -8.03
C MET A 236 -1.71 9.49 -8.53
N GLU A 237 -1.58 9.32 -9.85
CA GLU A 237 -0.59 8.41 -10.46
C GLU A 237 0.85 8.78 -10.06
N ARG A 238 1.18 10.08 -10.07
CA ARG A 238 2.48 10.55 -9.58
C ARG A 238 2.69 10.26 -8.10
N LEU A 239 1.64 10.33 -7.28
CA LEU A 239 1.70 10.02 -5.87
C LEU A 239 1.97 8.54 -5.62
N PHE A 240 1.26 7.63 -6.32
CA PHE A 240 1.52 6.19 -6.27
C PHE A 240 2.95 5.86 -6.68
N SER A 241 3.43 6.42 -7.78
CA SER A 241 4.81 6.22 -8.24
C SER A 241 5.86 6.75 -7.25
N HIS A 242 5.55 7.83 -6.53
CA HIS A 242 6.41 8.37 -5.49
C HIS A 242 6.54 7.41 -4.32
N TYR A 243 5.43 6.96 -3.76
CA TYR A 243 5.42 6.02 -2.63
C TYR A 243 5.99 4.64 -2.98
N GLU A 244 5.82 4.18 -4.22
CA GLU A 244 6.46 2.95 -4.68
C GLU A 244 7.99 3.05 -4.59
N LYS A 245 8.58 4.14 -5.09
CA LYS A 245 10.02 4.40 -5.01
C LYS A 245 10.52 4.55 -3.57
N GLU A 246 9.72 5.17 -2.71
CA GLU A 246 10.02 5.33 -1.30
C GLU A 246 10.08 3.97 -0.60
N ILE A 247 9.10 3.10 -0.81
CA ILE A 247 9.11 1.73 -0.29
C ILE A 247 10.31 0.94 -0.81
N ASP A 248 10.63 1.01 -2.10
CA ASP A 248 11.79 0.34 -2.69
C ASP A 248 13.11 0.83 -2.05
N THR A 249 13.17 2.12 -1.70
CA THR A 249 14.29 2.69 -0.97
C THR A 249 14.40 2.11 0.44
N LEU A 250 13.27 2.00 1.17
CA LEU A 250 13.24 1.40 2.51
C LEU A 250 13.67 -0.08 2.47
N ILE A 251 13.21 -0.85 1.49
CA ILE A 251 13.64 -2.25 1.28
C ILE A 251 15.15 -2.31 1.03
N SER A 252 15.67 -1.42 0.21
CA SER A 252 17.11 -1.37 -0.12
C SER A 252 17.95 -1.04 1.11
N ILE A 253 17.50 -0.11 1.95
CA ILE A 253 18.18 0.24 3.20
C ILE A 253 18.16 -0.94 4.18
N ASP A 254 17.01 -1.62 4.35
CA ASP A 254 16.92 -2.78 5.25
C ASP A 254 17.83 -3.92 4.79
N ASN A 255 17.88 -4.21 3.49
CA ASN A 255 18.80 -5.17 2.91
C ASN A 255 20.27 -4.81 3.17
N ALA A 256 20.64 -3.54 3.02
CA ALA A 256 21.98 -3.06 3.30
C ALA A 256 22.34 -3.23 4.79
N ILE A 257 21.44 -2.86 5.71
CA ILE A 257 21.62 -3.05 7.15
C ILE A 257 21.76 -4.55 7.50
N SER A 258 20.93 -5.40 6.92
CA SER A 258 20.97 -6.84 7.12
C SER A 258 22.27 -7.46 6.59
N GLY A 259 22.76 -6.97 5.45
CA GLY A 259 24.05 -7.34 4.87
C GLY A 259 25.22 -6.97 5.80
N VAL A 260 25.22 -5.76 6.37
CA VAL A 260 26.23 -5.33 7.34
C VAL A 260 26.20 -6.22 8.58
N ARG A 261 25.02 -6.51 9.14
CA ARG A 261 24.89 -7.43 10.31
C ARG A 261 25.38 -8.83 9.99
N GLY A 262 25.05 -9.36 8.80
CA GLY A 262 25.54 -10.66 8.35
C GLY A 262 27.07 -10.70 8.29
N ASN A 263 27.70 -9.68 7.74
CA ASN A 263 29.16 -9.53 7.70
C ASN A 263 29.79 -9.44 9.12
N GLU A 264 29.15 -8.72 10.04
CA GLU A 264 29.61 -8.64 11.44
C GLU A 264 29.58 -10.01 12.15
N ILE A 265 28.48 -10.78 11.92
CA ILE A 265 28.35 -12.14 12.46
C ILE A 265 29.44 -13.04 11.88
N MET A 266 29.65 -13.05 10.58
CA MET A 266 30.68 -13.84 9.90
C MET A 266 32.09 -13.45 10.38
N LYS A 267 32.36 -12.15 10.52
CA LYS A 267 33.61 -11.62 11.05
C LYS A 267 33.85 -12.11 12.49
N THR A 268 32.84 -12.04 13.35
CA THR A 268 32.93 -12.53 14.74
C THR A 268 33.22 -14.01 14.79
N LEU A 269 32.51 -14.83 13.99
CA LEU A 269 32.70 -16.25 13.89
C LEU A 269 34.12 -16.58 13.43
N THR A 270 34.63 -15.88 12.41
CA THR A 270 36.00 -16.06 11.89
C THR A 270 37.05 -15.71 12.94
N ILE A 271 36.87 -14.62 13.70
CA ILE A 271 37.80 -14.21 14.77
C ILE A 271 37.85 -15.29 15.86
N VAL A 272 36.69 -15.74 16.34
CA VAL A 272 36.59 -16.79 17.36
C VAL A 272 37.30 -18.07 16.88
N THR A 273 36.96 -18.52 15.67
CA THR A 273 37.56 -19.74 15.09
C THR A 273 39.10 -19.61 15.01
N ALA A 274 39.59 -18.51 14.43
CA ALA A 274 41.00 -18.27 14.25
C ALA A 274 41.79 -18.26 15.61
N VAL A 275 41.22 -17.63 16.64
CA VAL A 275 41.82 -17.58 17.98
C VAL A 275 41.90 -18.97 18.64
N PHE A 276 40.92 -19.85 18.39
CA PHE A 276 40.88 -21.19 18.99
C PHE A 276 41.63 -22.25 18.17
N ILE A 277 42.07 -22.01 16.94
CA ILE A 277 42.84 -22.97 16.12
C ILE A 277 44.05 -23.49 16.84
N PRO A 278 44.93 -22.68 17.51
CA PRO A 278 46.12 -23.20 18.22
C PRO A 278 45.74 -24.17 19.33
N ALA A 279 44.68 -23.88 20.09
CA ALA A 279 44.21 -24.76 21.16
C ALA A 279 43.67 -26.08 20.61
N THR A 280 42.92 -26.04 19.52
CA THR A 280 42.36 -27.22 18.84
C THR A 280 43.48 -28.10 18.25
N ALA A 281 44.47 -27.50 17.60
CA ALA A 281 45.62 -28.22 17.04
C ALA A 281 46.47 -28.89 18.15
N ALA A 282 46.75 -28.17 19.24
CA ALA A 282 47.43 -28.73 20.38
C ALA A 282 46.63 -29.88 21.01
N GLY A 283 45.33 -29.70 21.27
CA GLY A 283 44.45 -30.74 21.79
C GLY A 283 44.41 -31.99 20.94
N ALA A 284 44.40 -31.81 19.60
CA ALA A 284 44.47 -32.93 18.65
C ALA A 284 45.79 -33.70 18.75
N ILE A 285 46.93 -32.99 18.78
CA ILE A 285 48.25 -33.62 18.87
C ILE A 285 48.43 -34.36 20.22
N TRP A 286 48.14 -33.71 21.35
CA TRP A 286 48.28 -34.33 22.68
C TRP A 286 47.16 -35.31 23.05
N GLY A 287 46.02 -35.29 22.28
CA GLY A 287 44.96 -36.28 22.42
C GLY A 287 45.20 -37.57 21.62
N MET A 288 46.27 -37.66 20.83
CA MET A 288 46.65 -38.88 20.09
C MET A 288 47.46 -39.84 20.97
N ASN A 289 47.23 -41.15 20.84
CA ASN A 289 47.94 -42.19 21.58
C ASN A 289 49.32 -42.49 20.97
N PHE A 290 50.23 -41.51 21.01
CA PHE A 290 51.61 -41.73 20.63
C PHE A 290 52.43 -42.13 21.87
N GLU A 291 53.33 -43.14 21.73
CA GLU A 291 54.23 -43.63 22.85
C GLU A 291 55.25 -42.57 23.28
N ASN A 292 55.66 -41.64 22.45
CA ASN A 292 56.66 -40.61 22.72
C ASN A 292 56.15 -39.21 22.40
N LEU A 293 55.27 -38.63 23.23
CA LEU A 293 54.91 -37.23 23.15
C LEU A 293 55.89 -36.34 23.91
N PRO A 294 56.37 -35.23 23.30
CA PRO A 294 57.28 -34.32 23.96
C PRO A 294 56.65 -33.72 25.23
N PHE A 295 57.43 -33.73 26.35
CA PHE A 295 57.10 -33.16 27.66
C PHE A 295 56.00 -33.87 28.48
N ILE A 296 55.46 -35.03 28.06
CA ILE A 296 54.37 -35.69 28.77
C ILE A 296 54.85 -36.36 30.11
N ASP A 297 56.08 -36.82 30.14
CA ASP A 297 56.63 -37.50 31.29
C ASP A 297 57.13 -36.58 32.46
N LYS A 298 57.00 -35.24 32.21
CA LYS A 298 57.45 -34.24 33.21
C LYS A 298 56.25 -33.50 33.78
N SER A 299 56.11 -33.44 35.10
CA SER A 299 54.97 -32.76 35.77
C SER A 299 54.77 -31.27 35.39
N TRP A 300 55.85 -30.60 34.97
CA TRP A 300 55.80 -29.23 34.47
C TRP A 300 55.45 -29.13 32.98
N GLY A 301 55.48 -30.22 32.22
CA GLY A 301 55.29 -30.24 30.78
C GLY A 301 53.87 -29.79 30.36
N VAL A 302 52.82 -30.24 31.06
CA VAL A 302 51.46 -29.84 30.84
C VAL A 302 51.27 -28.34 31.03
N VAL A 303 51.89 -27.77 32.07
CA VAL A 303 51.84 -26.34 32.37
C VAL A 303 52.47 -25.53 31.23
N LEU A 304 53.60 -25.96 30.71
CA LEU A 304 54.31 -25.30 29.61
C LEU A 304 53.49 -25.31 28.33
N VAL A 305 52.90 -26.45 27.99
CA VAL A 305 52.02 -26.55 26.81
C VAL A 305 50.82 -25.61 26.93
N LEU A 306 50.15 -25.55 28.07
CA LEU A 306 49.07 -24.63 28.33
C LEU A 306 49.50 -23.17 28.18
N VAL A 307 50.66 -22.78 28.70
CA VAL A 307 51.21 -21.43 28.55
C VAL A 307 51.48 -21.10 27.08
N VAL A 308 52.06 -22.01 26.31
CA VAL A 308 52.32 -21.81 24.88
C VAL A 308 51.00 -21.65 24.09
N ILE A 309 49.99 -22.46 24.40
CA ILE A 309 48.65 -22.33 23.77
C ILE A 309 48.05 -20.96 24.06
N ILE A 310 48.04 -20.53 25.32
CA ILE A 310 47.47 -19.24 25.72
C ILE A 310 48.23 -18.08 25.05
N LEU A 311 49.56 -18.11 25.03
CA LEU A 311 50.38 -17.09 24.36
C LEU A 311 50.08 -17.06 22.82
N SER A 312 49.95 -18.22 22.20
CA SER A 312 49.59 -18.32 20.78
C SER A 312 48.20 -17.75 20.48
N MET A 313 47.20 -18.03 21.33
CA MET A 313 45.84 -17.46 21.21
C MET A 313 45.89 -15.94 21.37
N ILE A 314 46.60 -15.42 22.38
CA ILE A 314 46.75 -13.98 22.57
C ILE A 314 47.46 -13.34 21.38
N SER A 315 48.54 -13.96 20.90
CA SER A 315 49.26 -13.46 19.70
C SER A 315 48.36 -13.39 18.48
N MET A 316 47.54 -14.42 18.24
CA MET A 316 46.59 -14.45 17.13
C MET A 316 45.50 -13.35 17.26
N TYR A 317 44.97 -13.18 18.48
CA TYR A 317 44.00 -12.11 18.76
C TYR A 317 44.61 -10.71 18.53
N VAL A 318 45.81 -10.46 19.04
CA VAL A 318 46.53 -9.18 18.86
C VAL A 318 46.81 -8.94 17.38
N TRP A 319 47.23 -9.96 16.62
CA TRP A 319 47.48 -9.85 15.19
C TRP A 319 46.19 -9.48 14.41
N LEU A 320 45.05 -10.12 14.74
CA LEU A 320 43.74 -9.79 14.14
C LEU A 320 43.31 -8.36 14.50
N MET A 321 43.59 -7.94 15.74
CA MET A 321 43.31 -6.56 16.18
C MET A 321 44.16 -5.53 15.41
N MET A 322 45.45 -5.80 15.18
CA MET A 322 46.36 -4.95 14.38
C MET A 322 45.93 -4.85 12.92
N LYS A 323 45.33 -5.92 12.38
CA LYS A 323 44.73 -5.93 11.03
C LYS A 323 43.39 -5.20 10.92
N GLY A 324 42.86 -4.63 12.01
CA GLY A 324 41.61 -3.89 12.03
C GLY A 324 40.33 -4.75 12.00
N TRP A 325 40.49 -6.10 12.17
CA TRP A 325 39.32 -6.99 12.12
C TRP A 325 38.45 -6.91 13.38
N THR A 326 38.98 -6.45 14.49
CA THR A 326 38.25 -6.29 15.75
C THR A 326 37.76 -4.86 16.00
N GLY A 327 38.23 -3.88 15.23
CA GLY A 327 38.02 -2.43 15.49
C GLY A 327 36.58 -1.95 15.46
N ASP A 328 35.70 -2.58 14.64
CA ASP A 328 34.32 -2.16 14.51
C ASP A 328 33.39 -2.79 15.55
N LEU A 329 33.77 -3.90 16.16
CA LEU A 329 32.97 -4.59 17.20
C LEU A 329 32.77 -3.74 18.45
N LEU A 330 33.67 -2.79 18.71
CA LEU A 330 33.66 -1.92 19.90
C LEU A 330 33.14 -0.50 19.60
N LYS A 331 33.10 -0.06 18.31
CA LYS A 331 32.73 1.30 17.93
C LYS A 331 31.25 1.54 17.54
N VAL A 332 30.44 0.50 17.47
CA VAL A 332 29.03 0.61 17.05
C VAL A 332 28.15 1.42 18.02
N LYS A 333 28.67 1.87 19.16
CA LYS A 333 27.85 2.52 20.19
C LYS A 333 27.95 4.06 20.27
N SER A 334 28.76 4.74 19.45
CA SER A 334 29.02 6.18 19.75
C SER A 334 29.20 7.15 18.61
N SER A 335 28.77 6.90 17.38
CA SER A 335 28.91 7.93 16.35
C SER A 335 27.75 7.96 15.34
N GLN A 336 26.59 8.38 15.81
CA GLN A 336 25.69 9.19 14.97
C GLN A 336 25.53 10.54 15.66
N PRO A 337 25.76 11.65 14.96
CA PRO A 337 25.36 12.95 15.47
C PRO A 337 23.84 12.93 15.60
N SER A 338 23.34 13.27 16.78
CA SER A 338 21.92 13.42 17.03
C SER A 338 21.34 14.48 16.06
N ALA A 339 20.08 14.36 15.68
CA ALA A 339 19.41 15.36 14.83
C ALA A 339 19.62 16.80 15.33
N GLU A 340 19.75 16.99 16.67
CA GLU A 340 20.12 18.24 17.31
C GLU A 340 21.53 18.75 16.95
N GLU A 341 22.50 17.86 16.70
CA GLU A 341 23.87 18.26 16.31
C GLU A 341 23.96 18.67 14.84
N ILE A 342 23.15 18.04 13.99
CA ILE A 342 23.02 18.40 12.57
C ILE A 342 22.34 19.77 12.46
N GLU A 343 21.29 20.01 13.24
CA GLU A 343 20.57 21.28 13.28
C GLU A 343 21.45 22.43 13.81
N LYS A 344 22.26 22.18 14.83
CA LYS A 344 23.24 23.13 15.36
C LYS A 344 24.36 23.45 14.37
N LYS A 345 24.84 22.47 13.59
CA LYS A 345 25.84 22.72 12.52
C LYS A 345 25.25 23.55 11.38
N GLY A 346 24.02 23.22 10.94
CA GLY A 346 23.34 24.01 9.89
C GLY A 346 23.02 25.44 10.32
N ALA A 347 22.71 25.68 11.60
CA ALA A 347 22.48 27.02 12.16
C ALA A 347 23.78 27.84 12.30
N THR A 348 24.91 27.17 12.48
CA THR A 348 26.22 27.85 12.61
C THR A 348 26.81 28.26 11.26
N GLU A 349 26.56 27.49 10.20
CA GLU A 349 26.93 27.83 8.83
C GLU A 349 26.12 29.02 8.27
N LYS A 350 24.82 29.09 8.58
CA LYS A 350 23.97 30.24 8.20
C LYS A 350 24.31 31.58 8.88
N ARG A 351 25.14 31.57 9.94
CA ARG A 351 25.59 32.78 10.64
C ARG A 351 26.95 33.30 10.14
N LYS A 352 27.65 32.56 9.28
CA LYS A 352 28.98 32.94 8.76
C LYS A 352 28.99 33.30 7.26
N GLY A 353 27.85 33.23 6.57
CA GLY A 353 27.63 33.77 5.23
C GLY A 353 26.69 34.98 5.30
#